data_b21f6a3f60b3e9f5c0cc3d9ae03b83aa
#
_entry.id   b21f6a3f60b3e9f5c0cc3d9ae03b83aa
#
_cell.length_a   1.000
_cell.length_b   1.000
_cell.length_c   1.000
_cell.angle_alpha   90.00
_cell.angle_beta   90.00
_cell.angle_gamma   90.00
#
_symmetry.space_group_name_H-M   'P 1'
#
loop_
_entity.id
_entity.type
_entity.pdbx_description
1 polymer ?
#
loop_
_entity_poly.entity_id
_entity_poly.type
_entity_poly.pdbx_seq_one_letter_code
_entity_poly.pdbx_strand_id
1 'polypeptide(L)'
;MNNYAAAERDLIRLLRPDGGGEFEISRTWTDDLGTHTATGHGVAGESPQRSRAGRHAGRITVDVGMADPFFYGDPVNVPLTVGVPVTFHNAGDEGTTAITLDLAGALSNPKVTNTAVTPEVWAKVGTDLASDDGLTLDVLATSVVRDSDAANLIGALTHSGARAWLALKRGTNTVVLTTDAGAGTAVLTYQPVYY
;
A
#
# COMPACT_ATOMS: atom_id res chain seq x y z
N MET A 1 -40.28 -18.30 4.58
CA MET A 1 -40.23 -17.35 5.70
C MET A 1 -38.92 -17.39 6.55
N ASN A 2 -37.99 -18.28 6.27
CA ASN A 2 -36.86 -18.55 7.19
C ASN A 2 -35.49 -18.02 6.79
N ASN A 3 -35.34 -17.43 5.62
CA ASN A 3 -34.00 -17.02 5.14
C ASN A 3 -33.42 -15.78 5.85
N TYR A 4 -34.29 -14.88 6.31
CA TYR A 4 -33.82 -13.64 6.97
C TYR A 4 -33.22 -13.91 8.35
N ALA A 5 -33.87 -14.76 9.16
CA ALA A 5 -33.38 -15.10 10.50
C ALA A 5 -32.12 -15.98 10.47
N ALA A 6 -31.91 -16.72 9.39
CA ALA A 6 -30.68 -17.49 9.18
C ALA A 6 -29.53 -16.57 8.79
N ALA A 7 -29.72 -15.69 7.80
CA ALA A 7 -28.72 -14.71 7.37
C ALA A 7 -28.32 -13.75 8.49
N GLU A 8 -29.26 -13.34 9.33
CA GLU A 8 -29.02 -12.50 10.50
C GLU A 8 -28.14 -13.22 11.54
N ARG A 9 -28.42 -14.50 11.81
CA ARG A 9 -27.62 -15.31 12.75
C ARG A 9 -26.21 -15.55 12.23
N ASP A 10 -26.06 -15.77 10.94
CA ASP A 10 -24.76 -16.00 10.31
C ASP A 10 -23.93 -14.72 10.30
N LEU A 11 -24.53 -13.56 10.02
CA LEU A 11 -23.86 -12.28 10.10
C LEU A 11 -23.37 -11.96 11.53
N ILE A 12 -24.23 -12.17 12.55
CA ILE A 12 -23.87 -11.96 13.95
C ILE A 12 -22.76 -12.93 14.39
N ARG A 13 -22.77 -14.17 13.90
CA ARG A 13 -21.75 -15.17 14.22
C ARG A 13 -20.40 -14.80 13.59
N LEU A 14 -20.40 -14.24 12.38
CA LEU A 14 -19.22 -13.76 11.67
C LEU A 14 -18.58 -12.54 12.38
N LEU A 15 -19.41 -11.70 12.99
CA LEU A 15 -19.01 -10.43 13.62
C LEU A 15 -18.82 -10.55 15.15
N ARG A 16 -18.77 -11.77 15.71
CA ARG A 16 -18.56 -11.96 17.16
C ARG A 16 -17.09 -11.70 17.54
N PRO A 17 -16.85 -10.89 18.60
CA PRO A 17 -15.48 -10.61 19.09
C PRO A 17 -14.74 -11.85 19.60
N ASP A 18 -15.49 -12.83 20.16
CA ASP A 18 -14.97 -14.10 20.69
C ASP A 18 -14.50 -15.07 19.61
N GLY A 19 -14.80 -14.79 18.33
CA GLY A 19 -14.24 -15.48 17.17
C GLY A 19 -12.82 -15.04 16.82
N GLY A 20 -12.31 -13.95 17.41
CA GLY A 20 -10.92 -13.46 17.27
C GLY A 20 -10.50 -13.14 15.82
N GLY A 21 -11.46 -13.01 14.92
CA GLY A 21 -11.20 -12.87 13.49
C GLY A 21 -11.05 -11.41 13.07
N GLU A 22 -9.93 -11.09 12.47
CA GLU A 22 -9.82 -9.99 11.55
C GLU A 22 -10.77 -10.24 10.36
N PHE A 23 -11.48 -9.21 9.92
CA PHE A 23 -12.31 -9.29 8.72
C PHE A 23 -11.94 -8.16 7.76
N GLU A 24 -12.07 -8.47 6.48
CA GLU A 24 -11.86 -7.50 5.42
C GLU A 24 -13.12 -6.67 5.23
N ILE A 25 -12.93 -5.35 5.14
CA ILE A 25 -13.97 -4.40 4.78
C ILE A 25 -13.64 -3.89 3.39
N SER A 26 -14.55 -4.07 2.45
CA SER A 26 -14.42 -3.54 1.11
C SER A 26 -15.34 -2.34 0.93
N ARG A 27 -14.81 -1.26 0.37
CA ARG A 27 -15.54 -0.07 -0.06
C ARG A 27 -15.41 0.09 -1.55
N THR A 28 -16.54 0.20 -2.25
CA THR A 28 -16.58 0.50 -3.69
C THR A 28 -17.27 1.85 -3.90
N TRP A 29 -16.68 2.72 -4.73
CA TRP A 29 -17.26 3.99 -5.14
C TRP A 29 -16.95 4.29 -6.60
N THR A 30 -17.70 5.20 -7.19
CA THR A 30 -17.53 5.62 -8.59
C THR A 30 -17.39 7.14 -8.62
N ASP A 31 -16.41 7.63 -9.36
CA ASP A 31 -16.16 9.05 -9.61
C ASP A 31 -15.89 9.27 -11.12
N ASP A 32 -15.39 10.44 -11.47
CA ASP A 32 -15.07 10.82 -12.86
C ASP A 32 -13.90 10.01 -13.45
N LEU A 33 -13.11 9.33 -12.62
CA LEU A 33 -11.98 8.50 -13.02
C LEU A 33 -12.38 7.02 -13.19
N GLY A 34 -13.57 6.64 -12.72
CA GLY A 34 -14.11 5.28 -12.84
C GLY A 34 -14.62 4.69 -11.52
N THR A 35 -14.75 3.36 -11.51
CA THR A 35 -15.12 2.62 -10.29
C THR A 35 -13.87 2.14 -9.59
N HIS A 36 -13.76 2.47 -8.31
CA HIS A 36 -12.64 2.12 -7.44
C HIS A 36 -13.12 1.17 -6.35
N THR A 37 -12.27 0.23 -5.97
CA THR A 37 -12.49 -0.63 -4.80
C THR A 37 -11.25 -0.53 -3.91
N ALA A 38 -11.46 -0.38 -2.62
CA ALA A 38 -10.39 -0.41 -1.64
C ALA A 38 -10.78 -1.31 -0.47
N THR A 39 -9.79 -1.94 0.15
CA THR A 39 -9.95 -2.89 1.24
C THR A 39 -9.22 -2.41 2.49
N GLY A 40 -9.79 -2.70 3.65
CA GLY A 40 -9.20 -2.47 4.95
C GLY A 40 -9.47 -3.65 5.88
N HIS A 41 -8.72 -3.76 6.96
CA HIS A 41 -8.86 -4.82 7.94
C HIS A 41 -9.35 -4.27 9.26
N GLY A 42 -10.32 -4.95 9.87
CA GLY A 42 -10.89 -4.53 11.14
C GLY A 42 -11.25 -5.69 12.05
N VAL A 43 -11.39 -5.39 13.32
CA VAL A 43 -11.86 -6.31 14.36
C VAL A 43 -13.15 -5.77 14.94
N ALA A 44 -14.17 -6.61 15.14
CA ALA A 44 -15.39 -6.19 15.82
C ALA A 44 -15.08 -5.83 17.28
N GLY A 45 -15.36 -4.57 17.67
CA GLY A 45 -15.05 -4.06 19.02
C GLY A 45 -16.03 -4.55 20.09
N GLU A 46 -17.31 -4.65 19.75
CA GLU A 46 -18.39 -5.08 20.65
C GLU A 46 -19.38 -6.01 19.96
N SER A 47 -20.18 -6.71 20.76
CA SER A 47 -21.24 -7.55 20.21
C SER A 47 -22.24 -6.73 19.43
N PRO A 48 -22.65 -7.18 18.22
CA PRO A 48 -23.60 -6.47 17.38
C PRO A 48 -24.89 -6.10 18.11
N GLN A 49 -25.26 -4.83 18.06
CA GLN A 49 -26.49 -4.35 18.68
C GLN A 49 -27.67 -4.48 17.71
N ARG A 50 -28.79 -4.96 18.21
CA ARG A 50 -30.02 -5.12 17.44
C ARG A 50 -31.03 -4.05 17.78
N SER A 51 -31.61 -3.43 16.77
CA SER A 51 -32.87 -2.71 16.93
C SER A 51 -33.90 -3.28 15.95
N ARG A 52 -35.13 -3.51 16.42
CA ARG A 52 -36.25 -3.94 15.58
C ARG A 52 -37.08 -2.72 15.21
N ALA A 53 -37.23 -2.47 13.92
CA ALA A 53 -38.13 -1.47 13.37
C ALA A 53 -39.31 -2.17 12.67
N GLY A 54 -40.25 -2.74 13.45
CA GLY A 54 -41.42 -3.42 12.93
C GLY A 54 -41.23 -4.92 12.62
N ARG A 55 -42.23 -5.54 11.95
CA ARG A 55 -42.26 -7.00 11.69
C ARG A 55 -41.28 -7.46 10.60
N HIS A 56 -40.81 -6.55 9.75
CA HIS A 56 -40.06 -6.89 8.54
C HIS A 56 -38.76 -6.10 8.34
N ALA A 57 -38.41 -5.24 9.31
CA ALA A 57 -37.17 -4.46 9.25
C ALA A 57 -36.43 -4.54 10.59
N GLY A 58 -35.14 -4.71 10.51
CA GLY A 58 -34.22 -4.69 11.64
C GLY A 58 -32.95 -3.92 11.25
N ARG A 59 -32.34 -3.26 12.22
CA ARG A 59 -31.03 -2.62 12.08
C ARG A 59 -30.04 -3.37 12.96
N ILE A 60 -28.92 -3.72 12.39
CA ILE A 60 -27.75 -4.26 13.10
C ILE A 60 -26.69 -3.16 13.07
N THR A 61 -26.17 -2.78 14.23
CA THR A 61 -25.06 -1.84 14.37
C THR A 61 -23.87 -2.64 14.88
N VAL A 62 -22.73 -2.47 14.25
CA VAL A 62 -21.46 -3.10 14.63
C VAL A 62 -20.42 -1.99 14.74
N ASP A 63 -19.73 -1.95 15.88
CA ASP A 63 -18.57 -1.10 16.06
C ASP A 63 -17.34 -1.87 15.61
N VAL A 64 -16.56 -1.26 14.71
CA VAL A 64 -15.36 -1.86 14.13
C VAL A 64 -14.15 -1.06 14.55
N GLY A 65 -13.22 -1.69 15.24
CA GLY A 65 -11.90 -1.13 15.51
C GLY A 65 -10.97 -1.47 14.34
N MET A 66 -10.37 -0.45 13.73
CA MET A 66 -9.33 -0.61 12.72
C MET A 66 -8.00 -0.18 13.31
N ALA A 67 -7.00 -1.06 13.29
CA ALA A 67 -5.64 -0.73 13.69
C ALA A 67 -4.99 0.23 12.68
N ASP A 68 -5.31 0.06 11.41
CA ASP A 68 -4.99 0.97 10.32
C ASP A 68 -6.30 1.56 9.79
N PRO A 69 -6.53 2.89 9.93
CA PRO A 69 -7.78 3.52 9.51
C PRO A 69 -7.90 3.70 7.99
N PHE A 70 -6.90 3.28 7.24
CA PHE A 70 -6.85 3.46 5.80
C PHE A 70 -7.40 2.26 5.03
N PHE A 71 -8.00 2.56 3.89
CA PHE A 71 -8.34 1.58 2.87
C PHE A 71 -7.28 1.64 1.77
N TYR A 72 -6.80 0.48 1.34
CA TYR A 72 -5.80 0.37 0.29
C TYR A 72 -6.44 -0.10 -1.01
N GLY A 73 -6.18 0.64 -2.08
CA GLY A 73 -6.60 0.26 -3.44
C GLY A 73 -5.71 -0.82 -4.04
N ASP A 74 -6.05 -1.22 -5.25
CA ASP A 74 -5.24 -2.17 -6.01
C ASP A 74 -3.81 -1.66 -6.22
N PRO A 75 -2.80 -2.54 -6.20
CA PRO A 75 -1.42 -2.16 -6.48
C PRO A 75 -1.26 -1.60 -7.89
N VAL A 76 -0.56 -0.48 -8.00
CA VAL A 76 -0.23 0.19 -9.27
C VAL A 76 1.26 0.07 -9.53
N ASN A 77 1.62 -0.44 -10.71
CA ASN A 77 3.01 -0.63 -11.14
C ASN A 77 3.46 0.50 -12.07
N VAL A 78 4.58 1.12 -11.74
CA VAL A 78 5.21 2.20 -12.52
C VAL A 78 6.61 1.76 -12.93
N PRO A 79 6.84 1.42 -14.21
CA PRO A 79 8.17 1.05 -14.69
C PRO A 79 9.08 2.29 -14.74
N LEU A 80 10.31 2.14 -14.25
CA LEU A 80 11.34 3.18 -14.22
C LEU A 80 12.55 2.71 -15.02
N THR A 81 13.10 3.64 -15.82
CA THR A 81 14.37 3.45 -16.54
C THR A 81 15.37 4.49 -16.03
N VAL A 82 16.63 4.12 -15.95
CA VAL A 82 17.70 5.01 -15.48
C VAL A 82 17.72 6.31 -16.27
N GLY A 83 17.71 7.43 -15.53
CA GLY A 83 17.78 8.79 -16.06
C GLY A 83 16.50 9.32 -16.70
N VAL A 84 15.42 8.52 -16.77
CA VAL A 84 14.15 8.95 -17.38
C VAL A 84 13.13 9.29 -16.29
N PRO A 85 12.70 10.55 -16.16
CA PRO A 85 11.62 10.94 -15.27
C PRO A 85 10.28 10.32 -15.71
N VAL A 86 9.57 9.70 -14.78
CA VAL A 86 8.23 9.13 -15.02
C VAL A 86 7.22 9.90 -14.19
N THR A 87 6.21 10.48 -14.87
CA THR A 87 5.13 11.20 -14.22
C THR A 87 3.85 10.35 -14.22
N PHE A 88 3.22 10.22 -13.07
CA PHE A 88 1.98 9.46 -12.89
C PHE A 88 1.11 10.10 -11.81
N HIS A 89 -0.14 9.66 -11.72
CA HIS A 89 -1.13 10.19 -10.78
C HIS A 89 -1.45 9.15 -9.69
N ASN A 90 -1.25 9.54 -8.43
CA ASN A 90 -1.77 8.78 -7.28
C ASN A 90 -3.22 9.20 -7.02
N ALA A 91 -4.16 8.30 -7.28
CA ALA A 91 -5.60 8.53 -7.17
C ALA A 91 -6.12 8.47 -5.73
N GLY A 92 -5.29 8.10 -4.76
CA GLY A 92 -5.67 8.05 -3.36
C GLY A 92 -6.07 9.42 -2.78
N ASP A 93 -6.82 9.40 -1.71
CA ASP A 93 -7.22 10.61 -0.97
C ASP A 93 -6.04 11.25 -0.24
N GLU A 94 -5.02 10.43 0.05
CA GLU A 94 -3.79 10.83 0.76
C GLU A 94 -2.52 10.39 0.02
N GLY A 95 -1.39 10.85 0.54
CA GLY A 95 -0.08 10.32 0.17
C GLY A 95 0.11 8.90 0.69
N THR A 96 0.93 8.11 0.02
CA THR A 96 1.22 6.73 0.43
C THR A 96 2.70 6.49 0.65
N THR A 97 3.00 5.64 1.63
CA THR A 97 4.30 5.01 1.87
C THR A 97 4.23 3.48 1.70
N ALA A 98 3.06 2.95 1.32
CA ALA A 98 2.91 1.56 0.90
C ALA A 98 3.53 1.40 -0.50
N ILE A 99 4.86 1.39 -0.55
CA ILE A 99 5.67 1.42 -1.76
C ILE A 99 6.69 0.29 -1.69
N THR A 100 6.75 -0.48 -2.77
CA THR A 100 7.83 -1.44 -3.02
C THR A 100 8.59 -1.02 -4.28
N LEU A 101 9.90 -1.16 -4.27
CA LEU A 101 10.77 -0.92 -5.41
C LEU A 101 11.53 -2.21 -5.72
N ASP A 102 11.28 -2.78 -6.87
CA ASP A 102 12.01 -3.92 -7.41
C ASP A 102 13.01 -3.40 -8.44
N LEU A 103 14.30 -3.39 -8.07
CA LEU A 103 15.40 -2.97 -8.92
C LEU A 103 16.02 -4.21 -9.58
N ALA A 104 16.36 -4.13 -10.85
CA ALA A 104 16.93 -5.23 -11.60
C ALA A 104 18.01 -4.78 -12.58
N GLY A 105 19.02 -5.65 -12.78
CA GLY A 105 20.10 -5.46 -13.71
C GLY A 105 21.27 -4.64 -13.14
N ALA A 106 22.28 -4.39 -13.97
CA ALA A 106 23.50 -3.72 -13.56
C ALA A 106 23.24 -2.28 -13.09
N LEU A 107 23.30 -2.05 -11.79
CA LEU A 107 23.10 -0.75 -11.15
C LEU A 107 24.16 -0.53 -10.07
N SER A 108 24.87 0.58 -10.12
CA SER A 108 25.80 0.99 -9.06
C SER A 108 25.17 2.07 -8.20
N ASN A 109 25.03 1.82 -6.89
CA ASN A 109 24.44 2.77 -5.95
C ASN A 109 23.09 3.35 -6.40
N PRO A 110 22.08 2.52 -6.73
CA PRO A 110 20.81 3.00 -7.25
C PRO A 110 20.11 3.96 -6.28
N LYS A 111 19.55 5.03 -6.82
CA LYS A 111 18.79 6.04 -6.09
C LYS A 111 17.48 6.32 -6.80
N VAL A 112 16.39 6.27 -6.06
CA VAL A 112 15.06 6.68 -6.54
C VAL A 112 14.65 7.96 -5.82
N THR A 113 14.22 8.97 -6.60
CA THR A 113 13.84 10.29 -6.09
C THR A 113 12.45 10.64 -6.58
N ASN A 114 11.57 11.09 -5.70
CA ASN A 114 10.32 11.77 -6.05
C ASN A 114 10.55 13.30 -5.99
N THR A 115 10.61 13.92 -7.14
CA THR A 115 10.85 15.36 -7.28
C THR A 115 9.59 16.22 -7.16
N ALA A 116 8.42 15.60 -7.13
CA ALA A 116 7.14 16.30 -6.99
C ALA A 116 6.79 16.65 -5.51
N VAL A 117 7.58 16.19 -4.55
CA VAL A 117 7.45 16.51 -3.12
C VAL A 117 8.50 17.56 -2.73
N THR A 118 8.17 18.48 -1.85
CA THR A 118 9.10 19.52 -1.38
C THR A 118 9.22 19.46 0.15
N PRO A 119 10.43 19.27 0.72
CA PRO A 119 11.67 18.92 0.02
C PRO A 119 11.58 17.56 -0.68
N GLU A 120 12.39 17.36 -1.71
CA GLU A 120 12.44 16.08 -2.42
C GLU A 120 12.69 14.90 -1.48
N VAL A 121 11.98 13.80 -1.69
CA VAL A 121 12.18 12.57 -0.96
C VAL A 121 12.88 11.55 -1.85
N TRP A 122 13.86 10.85 -1.27
CA TRP A 122 14.64 9.87 -2.01
C TRP A 122 15.14 8.75 -1.11
N ALA A 123 15.37 7.59 -1.72
CA ALA A 123 16.05 6.44 -1.15
C ALA A 123 17.23 6.04 -2.07
N LYS A 124 18.40 5.78 -1.50
CA LYS A 124 19.60 5.32 -2.20
C LYS A 124 20.15 4.09 -1.48
N VAL A 125 20.44 3.03 -2.21
CA VAL A 125 21.10 1.83 -1.66
C VAL A 125 22.55 1.83 -2.12
N GLY A 126 23.48 1.89 -1.17
CA GLY A 126 24.91 1.91 -1.41
C GLY A 126 25.45 0.50 -1.71
N THR A 127 25.08 -0.05 -2.85
CA THR A 127 25.52 -1.38 -3.31
C THR A 127 25.58 -1.42 -4.83
N ASP A 128 26.36 -2.36 -5.36
CA ASP A 128 26.39 -2.68 -6.78
C ASP A 128 25.58 -3.95 -7.02
N LEU A 129 24.69 -3.89 -8.01
CA LEU A 129 23.93 -5.02 -8.53
C LEU A 129 24.55 -5.51 -9.83
N ALA A 130 24.71 -6.82 -9.97
CA ALA A 130 25.12 -7.45 -11.21
C ALA A 130 23.97 -7.45 -12.24
N SER A 131 24.27 -7.78 -13.51
CA SER A 131 23.28 -7.76 -14.59
C SER A 131 22.15 -8.78 -14.43
N ASP A 132 22.37 -9.82 -13.64
CA ASP A 132 21.46 -10.94 -13.36
C ASP A 132 20.92 -10.91 -11.92
N ASP A 133 21.21 -9.84 -11.17
CA ASP A 133 20.78 -9.66 -9.78
C ASP A 133 19.65 -8.64 -9.67
N GLY A 134 18.95 -8.68 -8.56
CA GLY A 134 17.87 -7.78 -8.19
C GLY A 134 17.94 -7.36 -6.72
N LEU A 135 17.13 -6.38 -6.40
CA LEU A 135 16.98 -5.86 -5.03
C LEU A 135 15.57 -5.36 -4.82
N THR A 136 14.90 -5.87 -3.80
CA THR A 136 13.59 -5.38 -3.35
C THR A 136 13.76 -4.45 -2.16
N LEU A 137 13.25 -3.22 -2.28
CA LEU A 137 13.14 -2.24 -1.20
C LEU A 137 11.67 -2.06 -0.87
N ASP A 138 11.26 -2.43 0.35
CA ASP A 138 9.91 -2.22 0.88
C ASP A 138 9.94 -1.09 1.92
N VAL A 139 9.26 0.01 1.59
CA VAL A 139 9.23 1.21 2.43
C VAL A 139 8.39 0.99 3.67
N LEU A 140 7.26 0.30 3.54
CA LEU A 140 6.35 0.04 4.65
C LEU A 140 6.94 -0.99 5.63
N ALA A 141 7.46 -2.08 5.11
CA ALA A 141 8.10 -3.13 5.92
C ALA A 141 9.49 -2.72 6.43
N THR A 142 10.02 -1.60 5.97
CA THR A 142 11.36 -1.10 6.34
C THR A 142 12.45 -2.13 6.03
N SER A 143 12.41 -2.71 4.84
CA SER A 143 13.33 -3.76 4.44
C SER A 143 14.03 -3.49 3.11
N VAL A 144 15.26 -3.97 2.98
CA VAL A 144 16.04 -3.95 1.73
C VAL A 144 16.68 -5.31 1.59
N VAL A 145 16.27 -6.08 0.58
CA VAL A 145 16.68 -7.47 0.40
C VAL A 145 17.23 -7.66 -1.01
N ARG A 146 18.42 -8.27 -1.11
CA ARG A 146 18.98 -8.68 -2.38
C ARG A 146 18.37 -10.02 -2.81
N ASP A 147 18.06 -10.16 -4.09
CA ASP A 147 17.34 -11.33 -4.59
C ASP A 147 18.23 -12.57 -4.68
N SER A 148 19.52 -12.41 -5.06
CA SER A 148 20.43 -13.51 -5.31
C SER A 148 20.78 -14.34 -4.06
N ASP A 149 20.86 -13.74 -2.90
CA ASP A 149 21.31 -14.38 -1.64
C ASP A 149 20.41 -14.08 -0.45
N ALA A 150 19.30 -13.36 -0.64
CA ALA A 150 18.40 -12.86 0.39
C ALA A 150 19.12 -12.02 1.48
N ALA A 151 20.25 -11.40 1.14
CA ALA A 151 21.00 -10.57 2.07
C ALA A 151 20.20 -9.32 2.44
N ASN A 152 20.12 -9.04 3.75
CA ASN A 152 19.52 -7.80 4.25
C ASN A 152 20.53 -6.65 4.09
N LEU A 153 20.21 -5.70 3.23
CA LEU A 153 21.03 -4.53 2.89
C LEU A 153 20.52 -3.23 3.55
N ILE A 154 19.69 -3.31 4.58
CA ILE A 154 19.16 -2.13 5.27
C ILE A 154 20.26 -1.18 5.77
N GLY A 155 21.42 -1.70 6.17
CA GLY A 155 22.58 -0.91 6.58
C GLY A 155 23.25 -0.12 5.45
N ALA A 156 22.99 -0.45 4.18
CA ALA A 156 23.48 0.26 3.01
C ALA A 156 22.48 1.32 2.52
N LEU A 157 21.28 1.38 3.11
CA LEU A 157 20.27 2.37 2.74
C LEU A 157 20.60 3.74 3.31
N THR A 158 20.52 4.75 2.47
CA THR A 158 20.52 6.16 2.85
C THR A 158 19.29 6.83 2.25
N HIS A 159 18.76 7.87 2.90
CA HIS A 159 17.54 8.53 2.45
C HIS A 159 17.51 10.01 2.83
N SER A 160 16.52 10.73 2.33
CA SER A 160 16.37 12.19 2.49
C SER A 160 16.15 12.67 3.94
N GLY A 161 16.08 11.78 4.93
CA GLY A 161 15.85 12.14 6.33
C GLY A 161 14.41 12.51 6.67
N ALA A 162 13.49 12.40 5.71
CA ALA A 162 12.06 12.55 5.95
C ALA A 162 11.49 11.37 6.76
N ARG A 163 10.24 11.46 7.18
CA ARG A 163 9.56 10.40 7.96
C ARG A 163 9.51 9.05 7.26
N ALA A 164 9.56 9.05 5.93
CA ALA A 164 9.64 7.85 5.10
C ALA A 164 10.79 7.96 4.12
N TRP A 165 11.39 6.84 3.73
CA TRP A 165 12.50 6.79 2.78
C TRP A 165 12.10 7.31 1.41
N LEU A 166 10.90 6.91 0.97
CA LEU A 166 10.24 7.39 -0.24
C LEU A 166 8.76 7.56 0.10
N ALA A 167 8.13 8.57 -0.46
CA ALA A 167 6.71 8.83 -0.30
C ALA A 167 6.13 9.36 -1.62
N LEU A 168 4.89 8.98 -1.90
CA LEU A 168 4.11 9.57 -2.96
C LEU A 168 3.06 10.49 -2.34
N LYS A 169 2.90 11.69 -2.89
CA LYS A 169 1.81 12.58 -2.51
C LYS A 169 0.53 12.21 -3.25
N ARG A 170 -0.60 12.69 -2.78
CA ARG A 170 -1.85 12.70 -3.54
C ARG A 170 -1.65 13.47 -4.85
N GLY A 171 -2.24 12.97 -5.94
CA GLY A 171 -2.18 13.61 -7.25
C GLY A 171 -0.87 13.30 -8.01
N THR A 172 -0.36 14.27 -8.74
CA THR A 172 0.77 14.07 -9.66
C THR A 172 2.08 13.89 -8.92
N ASN A 173 2.79 12.81 -9.23
CA ASN A 173 4.15 12.51 -8.79
C ASN A 173 5.08 12.40 -9.98
N THR A 174 6.35 12.74 -9.79
CA THR A 174 7.41 12.55 -10.79
C THR A 174 8.57 11.84 -10.11
N VAL A 175 8.85 10.62 -10.56
CA VAL A 175 9.88 9.76 -9.97
C VAL A 175 10.98 9.50 -10.97
N VAL A 176 12.22 9.53 -10.50
CA VAL A 176 13.43 9.30 -11.31
C VAL A 176 14.28 8.23 -10.64
N LEU A 177 14.67 7.22 -11.41
CA LEU A 177 15.73 6.28 -11.05
C LEU A 177 17.07 6.82 -11.56
N THR A 178 18.04 6.94 -10.68
CA THR A 178 19.43 7.29 -11.04
C THR A 178 20.40 6.25 -10.51
N THR A 179 21.57 6.16 -11.10
CA THR A 179 22.65 5.26 -10.71
C THR A 179 24.00 5.93 -10.99
N ASP A 180 25.03 5.56 -10.25
CA ASP A 180 26.40 6.06 -10.50
C ASP A 180 26.98 5.40 -11.76
N ALA A 181 26.60 4.16 -12.09
CA ALA A 181 26.92 3.43 -13.31
C ALA A 181 25.90 2.33 -13.59
N GLY A 182 25.83 1.88 -14.84
CA GLY A 182 24.95 0.80 -15.29
C GLY A 182 23.67 1.29 -15.98
N ALA A 183 22.84 0.35 -16.41
CA ALA A 183 21.64 0.60 -17.22
C ALA A 183 20.48 -0.34 -16.83
N GLY A 184 20.34 -0.66 -15.57
CA GLY A 184 19.23 -1.46 -15.06
C GLY A 184 17.90 -0.70 -15.05
N THR A 185 16.88 -1.36 -14.56
CA THR A 185 15.50 -0.86 -14.45
C THR A 185 14.98 -0.99 -13.04
N ALA A 186 13.84 -0.35 -12.75
CA ALA A 186 13.08 -0.64 -11.55
C ALA A 186 11.58 -0.67 -11.85
N VAL A 187 10.83 -1.36 -11.00
CA VAL A 187 9.38 -1.23 -10.93
C VAL A 187 9.03 -0.65 -9.57
N LEU A 188 8.38 0.50 -9.58
CA LEU A 188 7.78 1.08 -8.38
C LEU A 188 6.34 0.58 -8.30
N THR A 189 6.03 -0.20 -7.27
CA THR A 189 4.67 -0.66 -6.96
C THR A 189 4.17 0.13 -5.76
N TYR A 190 2.97 0.68 -5.84
CA TYR A 190 2.35 1.39 -4.72
C TYR A 190 0.86 1.08 -4.62
N GLN A 191 0.31 1.22 -3.42
CA GLN A 191 -1.13 1.16 -3.20
C GLN A 191 -1.69 2.56 -2.90
N PRO A 192 -2.68 3.04 -3.66
CA PRO A 192 -3.43 4.25 -3.31
C PRO A 192 -4.11 4.09 -1.95
N VAL A 193 -4.14 5.16 -1.16
CA VAL A 193 -4.71 5.18 0.20
C VAL A 193 -5.96 6.05 0.22
N TYR A 194 -7.03 5.53 0.82
CA TYR A 194 -8.34 6.16 0.91
C TYR A 194 -8.84 6.21 2.35
N TYR A 195 -9.78 7.16 2.66
CA TYR A 195 -10.48 7.27 3.95
C TYR A 195 -11.87 6.64 3.93
#